data_4773f1e3a55c524b7685be397b3180b9
#
_entry.id   4773f1e3a55c524b7685be397b3180b9
#
_cell.length_a   1.000
_cell.length_b   1.000
_cell.length_c   1.000
_cell.angle_alpha   90.00
_cell.angle_beta   90.00
_cell.angle_gamma   90.00
#
_symmetry.space_group_name_H-M   'P 1'
#
loop_
_entity.id
_entity.type
_entity.pdbx_description
1 polymer ?
#
loop_
_entity_poly.entity_id
_entity_poly.type
_entity_poly.pdbx_seq_one_letter_code
_entity_poly.pdbx_strand_id
1 'polypeptide(L)'
;MLDTIKEPTVNALLAKLNQALADQKIDQILTLFLKDCFWRDLVALTWNIKTLEGKAAVREMLSAQLANAKPCNFKLHVDRDVSDEGGVITAWITFETLVAQCEGQMRIKEGNIWTLLTSIVELKGHEEPLGVNRQVGVKHGLDANALTWKEQQEKERAEQGYTEQPYVVIIGGGQGGIALGARLRQLGVPAIILERNERAGDSWRKRYKSLCLHDPVWYDHLPYLPFPSNWPVFTPKDKIGDWLEMYTKVMELNYWTRSSV
;
A
#
# COMPACT_ATOMS: atom_id res chain seq x y z
N MET A 1 20.18 24.63 18.05
CA MET A 1 20.59 23.84 19.24
C MET A 1 19.49 22.89 19.78
N LEU A 2 18.24 22.98 19.30
CA LEU A 2 17.13 22.06 19.67
C LEU A 2 17.03 20.81 18.77
N ASP A 3 17.62 20.83 17.57
CA ASP A 3 17.55 19.69 16.63
C ASP A 3 18.43 18.48 17.03
N THR A 4 19.47 18.71 17.84
CA THR A 4 20.46 17.68 18.20
C THR A 4 19.97 16.66 19.24
N ILE A 5 18.81 16.88 19.88
CA ILE A 5 18.32 16.03 20.98
C ILE A 5 17.22 15.04 20.52
N LYS A 6 16.58 15.30 19.40
CA LYS A 6 15.39 14.55 18.94
C LYS A 6 15.69 13.13 18.49
N GLU A 7 16.59 12.98 17.53
CA GLU A 7 16.96 11.65 17.00
C GLU A 7 17.59 10.73 18.05
N PRO A 8 18.52 11.17 18.92
CA PRO A 8 19.06 10.34 20.00
C PRO A 8 17.96 9.84 20.94
N THR A 9 16.96 10.66 21.25
CA THR A 9 15.81 10.27 22.10
C THR A 9 14.99 9.18 21.42
N VAL A 10 14.66 9.34 20.12
CA VAL A 10 13.92 8.33 19.35
C VAL A 10 14.73 7.04 19.25
N ASN A 11 16.02 7.12 18.90
CA ASN A 11 16.88 5.95 18.77
C ASN A 11 17.04 5.17 20.09
N ALA A 12 17.13 5.87 21.23
CA ALA A 12 17.16 5.22 22.53
C ALA A 12 15.85 4.49 22.86
N LEU A 13 14.71 5.05 22.46
CA LEU A 13 13.40 4.42 22.63
C LEU A 13 13.24 3.20 21.71
N LEU A 14 13.65 3.31 20.44
CA LEU A 14 13.66 2.22 19.47
C LEU A 14 14.57 1.07 19.91
N ALA A 15 15.73 1.35 20.48
CA ALA A 15 16.62 0.33 21.02
C ALA A 15 15.95 -0.47 22.14
N LYS A 16 15.28 0.21 23.08
CA LYS A 16 14.52 -0.45 24.16
C LYS A 16 13.36 -1.26 23.61
N LEU A 17 12.65 -0.75 22.60
CA LEU A 17 11.56 -1.45 21.95
C LEU A 17 12.06 -2.73 21.28
N ASN A 18 13.12 -2.64 20.47
CA ASN A 18 13.73 -3.79 19.81
C ASN A 18 14.16 -4.87 20.81
N GLN A 19 14.79 -4.48 21.93
CA GLN A 19 15.20 -5.43 22.95
C GLN A 19 13.98 -6.13 23.59
N ALA A 20 12.95 -5.37 23.96
CA ALA A 20 11.76 -5.92 24.58
C ALA A 20 10.95 -6.83 23.63
N LEU A 21 10.94 -6.51 22.33
CA LEU A 21 10.34 -7.35 21.28
C LEU A 21 11.13 -8.64 21.08
N ALA A 22 12.46 -8.58 21.02
CA ALA A 22 13.33 -9.76 20.89
C ALA A 22 13.16 -10.73 22.08
N ASP A 23 13.05 -10.17 23.28
CA ASP A 23 12.82 -10.92 24.51
C ASP A 23 11.36 -11.38 24.70
N GLN A 24 10.45 -10.95 23.82
CA GLN A 24 9.00 -11.18 23.91
C GLN A 24 8.38 -10.73 25.25
N LYS A 25 8.93 -9.67 25.85
CA LYS A 25 8.51 -9.17 27.17
C LYS A 25 7.45 -8.08 27.02
N ILE A 26 6.18 -8.47 26.89
CA ILE A 26 5.05 -7.57 26.68
C ILE A 26 4.99 -6.49 27.76
N ASP A 27 5.23 -6.83 29.02
CA ASP A 27 5.22 -5.84 30.10
C ASP A 27 6.29 -4.75 29.90
N GLN A 28 7.48 -5.10 29.43
CA GLN A 28 8.52 -4.14 29.12
C GLN A 28 8.15 -3.26 27.92
N ILE A 29 7.54 -3.85 26.87
CA ILE A 29 7.03 -3.06 25.73
C ILE A 29 6.03 -2.03 26.21
N LEU A 30 5.09 -2.42 27.09
CA LEU A 30 4.05 -1.52 27.61
C LEU A 30 4.59 -0.40 28.50
N THR A 31 5.77 -0.57 29.11
CA THR A 31 6.40 0.54 29.86
C THR A 31 6.82 1.70 28.96
N LEU A 32 7.07 1.42 27.68
CA LEU A 32 7.48 2.42 26.70
C LEU A 32 6.32 3.30 26.20
N PHE A 33 5.08 2.92 26.48
CA PHE A 33 3.88 3.65 26.10
C PHE A 33 3.34 4.53 27.23
N LEU A 34 2.70 5.63 26.85
CA LEU A 34 1.87 6.40 27.79
C LEU A 34 0.67 5.58 28.24
N LYS A 35 0.05 6.00 29.36
CA LYS A 35 -1.20 5.38 29.84
C LYS A 35 -2.30 5.49 28.79
N ASP A 36 -2.48 6.69 28.26
CA ASP A 36 -3.48 7.02 27.24
C ASP A 36 -2.82 7.00 25.86
N CYS A 37 -2.40 5.82 25.43
CA CYS A 37 -1.73 5.59 24.16
C CYS A 37 -2.67 5.03 23.09
N PHE A 38 -2.26 5.17 21.83
CA PHE A 38 -2.98 4.63 20.68
C PHE A 38 -2.01 3.88 19.76
N TRP A 39 -2.42 2.72 19.30
CA TRP A 39 -1.70 1.99 18.24
C TRP A 39 -2.65 1.68 17.10
N ARG A 40 -2.39 2.24 15.95
CA ARG A 40 -3.12 1.91 14.73
C ARG A 40 -2.29 0.97 13.88
N ASP A 41 -2.84 -0.22 13.64
CA ASP A 41 -2.23 -1.21 12.76
C ASP A 41 -2.97 -1.22 11.41
N LEU A 42 -2.19 -1.07 10.33
CA LEU A 42 -2.64 -1.20 8.95
C LEU A 42 -2.03 -2.49 8.39
N VAL A 43 -2.66 -3.60 8.72
CA VAL A 43 -2.37 -4.98 8.31
C VAL A 43 -0.97 -5.53 8.65
N ALA A 44 -0.12 -4.77 9.34
CA ALA A 44 1.27 -5.17 9.60
C ALA A 44 1.40 -6.32 10.60
N LEU A 45 0.61 -6.30 11.67
CA LEU A 45 0.65 -7.29 12.75
C LEU A 45 -0.63 -8.12 12.80
N THR A 46 -1.78 -7.47 12.58
CA THR A 46 -3.10 -8.06 12.79
C THR A 46 -3.76 -8.58 11.52
N TRP A 47 -3.17 -8.33 10.35
CA TRP A 47 -3.79 -8.56 9.03
C TRP A 47 -5.15 -7.86 8.90
N ASN A 48 -5.36 -6.80 9.68
CA ASN A 48 -6.58 -6.01 9.71
C ASN A 48 -6.25 -4.52 9.91
N ILE A 49 -7.18 -3.64 9.57
CA ILE A 49 -7.13 -2.22 9.95
C ILE A 49 -7.71 -2.11 11.35
N LYS A 50 -6.85 -1.94 12.36
CA LYS A 50 -7.27 -1.94 13.76
C LYS A 50 -6.68 -0.76 14.52
N THR A 51 -7.50 -0.10 15.33
CA THR A 51 -7.05 0.92 16.28
C THR A 51 -7.19 0.37 17.70
N LEU A 52 -6.12 0.46 18.46
CA LEU A 52 -6.02 0.00 19.85
C LEU A 52 -5.89 1.22 20.75
N GLU A 53 -6.71 1.31 21.77
CA GLU A 53 -6.74 2.42 22.72
C GLU A 53 -6.32 1.94 24.11
N GLY A 54 -5.27 2.56 24.64
CA GLY A 54 -4.70 2.26 25.93
C GLY A 54 -3.91 0.95 26.02
N LYS A 55 -3.13 0.82 27.10
CA LYS A 55 -2.21 -0.31 27.31
C LYS A 55 -2.89 -1.67 27.35
N ALA A 56 -4.16 -1.74 27.77
CA ALA A 56 -4.87 -3.03 27.85
C ALA A 56 -5.14 -3.60 26.44
N ALA A 57 -5.63 -2.80 25.51
CA ALA A 57 -5.87 -3.23 24.13
C ALA A 57 -4.55 -3.56 23.40
N VAL A 58 -3.50 -2.76 23.65
CA VAL A 58 -2.15 -3.04 23.09
C VAL A 58 -1.62 -4.36 23.63
N ARG A 59 -1.80 -4.66 24.93
CA ARG A 59 -1.43 -5.95 25.55
C ARG A 59 -2.12 -7.12 24.87
N GLU A 60 -3.42 -7.03 24.69
CA GLU A 60 -4.22 -8.09 24.06
C GLU A 60 -3.71 -8.39 22.64
N MET A 61 -3.49 -7.36 21.83
CA MET A 61 -2.95 -7.52 20.48
C MET A 61 -1.56 -8.15 20.50
N LEU A 62 -0.64 -7.67 21.34
CA LEU A 62 0.71 -8.22 21.45
C LEU A 62 0.66 -9.67 21.90
N SER A 63 -0.18 -10.02 22.87
CA SER A 63 -0.34 -11.40 23.33
C SER A 63 -0.80 -12.35 22.22
N ALA A 64 -1.65 -11.86 21.31
CA ALA A 64 -2.16 -12.65 20.21
C ALA A 64 -1.20 -12.72 19.00
N GLN A 65 -0.42 -11.67 18.74
CA GLN A 65 0.28 -11.51 17.45
C GLN A 65 1.82 -11.56 17.55
N LEU A 66 2.41 -11.25 18.71
CA LEU A 66 3.85 -11.05 18.83
C LEU A 66 4.66 -12.27 18.38
N ALA A 67 4.24 -13.47 18.80
CA ALA A 67 4.92 -14.72 18.46
C ALA A 67 4.83 -15.09 16.97
N ASN A 68 3.76 -14.66 16.29
CA ASN A 68 3.50 -14.96 14.88
C ASN A 68 4.13 -13.90 13.96
N ALA A 69 3.91 -12.64 14.26
CA ALA A 69 4.40 -11.53 13.43
C ALA A 69 5.92 -11.31 13.60
N LYS A 70 6.48 -11.55 14.80
CA LYS A 70 7.89 -11.35 15.15
C LYS A 70 8.43 -9.99 14.66
N PRO A 71 7.80 -8.89 15.05
CA PRO A 71 8.26 -7.56 14.63
C PRO A 71 9.66 -7.29 15.20
N CYS A 72 10.55 -6.76 14.34
CA CYS A 72 11.95 -6.51 14.68
C CYS A 72 12.53 -5.38 13.84
N ASN A 73 13.80 -5.02 14.13
CA ASN A 73 14.58 -4.05 13.34
C ASN A 73 13.94 -2.67 13.23
N PHE A 74 13.28 -2.20 14.29
CA PHE A 74 12.74 -0.83 14.33
C PHE A 74 13.87 0.19 14.27
N LYS A 75 13.82 1.07 13.25
CA LYS A 75 14.83 2.11 12.96
C LYS A 75 14.14 3.38 12.52
N LEU A 76 14.81 4.53 12.66
CA LEU A 76 14.39 5.76 12.00
C LEU A 76 14.39 5.57 10.48
N HIS A 77 13.38 6.15 9.84
CA HIS A 77 13.32 6.21 8.38
C HIS A 77 14.38 7.19 7.87
N VAL A 78 15.22 6.74 6.93
CA VAL A 78 16.41 7.50 6.48
C VAL A 78 16.08 8.78 5.70
N ASP A 79 14.93 8.79 5.01
CA ASP A 79 14.52 9.89 4.13
C ASP A 79 13.44 10.80 4.75
N ARG A 80 13.23 10.72 6.06
CA ARG A 80 12.20 11.50 6.75
C ARG A 80 12.73 12.15 8.02
N ASP A 81 12.53 13.44 8.14
CA ASP A 81 12.97 14.22 9.28
C ASP A 81 12.17 13.90 10.55
N VAL A 82 12.83 14.04 11.69
CA VAL A 82 12.21 14.02 13.01
C VAL A 82 11.79 15.44 13.37
N SER A 83 10.50 15.65 13.62
CA SER A 83 9.95 16.94 14.04
C SER A 83 9.63 16.96 15.54
N ASP A 84 9.59 18.15 16.12
CA ASP A 84 9.09 18.39 17.46
C ASP A 84 8.16 19.62 17.42
N GLU A 85 6.92 19.40 17.72
CA GLU A 85 5.89 20.43 17.75
C GLU A 85 5.18 20.41 19.11
N GLY A 86 5.39 21.46 19.88
CA GLY A 86 4.74 21.61 21.19
C GLY A 86 5.08 20.51 22.21
N GLY A 87 6.30 19.96 22.15
CA GLY A 87 6.75 18.88 23.04
C GLY A 87 6.31 17.48 22.61
N VAL A 88 5.81 17.34 21.37
CA VAL A 88 5.51 16.05 20.75
C VAL A 88 6.52 15.81 19.64
N ILE A 89 7.39 14.82 19.84
CA ILE A 89 8.34 14.37 18.82
C ILE A 89 7.60 13.43 17.87
N THR A 90 7.63 13.72 16.57
CA THR A 90 7.09 12.85 15.51
C THR A 90 8.25 12.30 14.69
N ALA A 91 8.30 10.99 14.56
CA ALA A 91 9.30 10.26 13.80
C ALA A 91 8.69 9.20 12.91
N TRP A 92 9.16 9.12 11.68
CA TRP A 92 8.88 7.99 10.81
C TRP A 92 9.89 6.87 11.07
N ILE A 93 9.43 5.65 11.03
CA ILE A 93 10.20 4.46 11.36
C ILE A 93 10.02 3.39 10.28
N THR A 94 11.04 2.57 10.11
CA THR A 94 10.95 1.31 9.35
C THR A 94 11.12 0.15 10.33
N PHE A 95 10.52 -0.97 10.01
CA PHE A 95 10.68 -2.20 10.77
C PHE A 95 10.34 -3.40 9.89
N GLU A 96 10.51 -4.59 10.40
CA GLU A 96 10.21 -5.83 9.70
C GLU A 96 9.30 -6.71 10.54
N THR A 97 8.51 -7.54 9.85
CA THR A 97 7.89 -8.72 10.44
C THR A 97 8.49 -9.99 9.85
N LEU A 98 8.03 -11.16 10.31
CA LEU A 98 8.46 -12.43 9.72
C LEU A 98 8.27 -12.45 8.21
N VAL A 99 7.20 -11.84 7.70
CA VAL A 99 6.75 -11.95 6.30
C VAL A 99 6.73 -10.63 5.53
N ALA A 100 7.04 -9.50 6.16
CA ALA A 100 6.88 -8.21 5.51
C ALA A 100 7.97 -7.19 5.88
N GLN A 101 8.22 -6.26 4.95
CA GLN A 101 8.83 -4.96 5.19
C GLN A 101 7.73 -3.98 5.57
N CYS A 102 7.96 -3.18 6.57
CA CYS A 102 6.97 -2.32 7.19
C CYS A 102 7.49 -0.92 7.43
N GLU A 103 6.59 0.04 7.47
CA GLU A 103 6.86 1.39 7.94
C GLU A 103 5.85 1.80 9.02
N GLY A 104 6.14 2.87 9.70
CA GLY A 104 5.25 3.41 10.71
C GLY A 104 5.56 4.86 11.04
N GLN A 105 4.68 5.46 11.84
CA GLN A 105 4.91 6.76 12.45
C GLN A 105 4.75 6.64 13.94
N MET A 106 5.73 7.14 14.67
CA MET A 106 5.74 7.18 16.13
C MET A 106 5.64 8.64 16.60
N ARG A 107 4.72 8.90 17.51
CA ARG A 107 4.66 10.17 18.22
C ARG A 107 4.98 9.94 19.68
N ILE A 108 5.95 10.70 20.18
CA ILE A 108 6.49 10.58 21.52
C ILE A 108 6.12 11.83 22.31
N LYS A 109 5.58 11.64 23.49
CA LYS A 109 5.25 12.68 24.43
C LYS A 109 5.77 12.26 25.81
N GLU A 110 6.38 13.20 26.56
CA GLU A 110 6.90 12.92 27.91
C GLU A 110 7.89 11.72 27.94
N GLY A 111 8.66 11.54 26.85
CA GLY A 111 9.63 10.44 26.72
C GLY A 111 9.06 9.06 26.42
N ASN A 112 7.73 8.94 26.23
CA ASN A 112 7.04 7.69 25.97
C ASN A 112 6.24 7.75 24.66
N ILE A 113 5.94 6.59 24.08
CA ILE A 113 5.11 6.46 22.89
C ILE A 113 3.68 6.86 23.23
N TRP A 114 3.21 7.93 22.61
CA TRP A 114 1.81 8.36 22.69
C TRP A 114 0.99 7.70 21.60
N THR A 115 1.42 7.82 20.33
CA THR A 115 0.77 7.12 19.22
C THR A 115 1.78 6.34 18.40
N LEU A 116 1.37 5.18 17.91
CA LEU A 116 2.13 4.36 16.99
C LEU A 116 1.24 3.95 15.82
N LEU A 117 1.67 4.22 14.61
CA LEU A 117 1.12 3.68 13.38
C LEU A 117 2.07 2.60 12.87
N THR A 118 1.53 1.48 12.44
CA THR A 118 2.27 0.41 11.75
C THR A 118 1.56 0.03 10.45
N SER A 119 2.30 -0.13 9.36
CA SER A 119 1.76 -0.48 8.04
C SER A 119 2.70 -1.42 7.30
N ILE A 120 2.14 -2.38 6.56
CA ILE A 120 2.91 -3.15 5.57
C ILE A 120 3.25 -2.24 4.37
N VAL A 121 4.48 -2.37 3.90
CA VAL A 121 4.95 -1.79 2.63
C VAL A 121 5.01 -2.87 1.57
N GLU A 122 5.71 -3.99 1.86
CA GLU A 122 5.89 -5.10 0.93
C GLU A 122 5.93 -6.44 1.66
N LEU A 123 5.47 -7.49 0.99
CA LEU A 123 5.63 -8.86 1.45
C LEU A 123 6.99 -9.40 1.00
N LYS A 124 7.75 -9.98 1.93
CA LYS A 124 9.06 -10.59 1.65
C LYS A 124 8.91 -11.76 0.69
N GLY A 125 9.72 -11.76 -0.35
CA GLY A 125 9.68 -12.78 -1.42
C GLY A 125 8.55 -12.55 -2.44
N HIS A 126 7.77 -11.49 -2.29
CA HIS A 126 6.71 -11.06 -3.20
C HIS A 126 6.78 -9.55 -3.45
N GLU A 127 7.99 -9.01 -3.43
CA GLU A 127 8.23 -7.59 -3.69
C GLU A 127 7.88 -7.25 -5.14
N GLU A 128 7.44 -6.02 -5.35
CA GLU A 128 7.20 -5.54 -6.70
C GLU A 128 8.52 -5.44 -7.47
N PRO A 129 8.62 -6.01 -8.69
CA PRO A 129 9.83 -5.97 -9.48
C PRO A 129 10.09 -4.54 -9.99
N LEU A 130 10.91 -3.80 -9.26
CA LEU A 130 11.31 -2.42 -9.55
C LEU A 130 12.81 -2.31 -9.85
N GLY A 131 13.22 -1.20 -10.45
CA GLY A 131 14.63 -0.89 -10.70
C GLY A 131 15.33 -1.96 -11.53
N VAL A 132 16.34 -2.57 -10.96
CA VAL A 132 17.14 -3.64 -11.62
C VAL A 132 16.38 -4.96 -11.75
N ASN A 133 15.37 -5.18 -10.95
CA ASN A 133 14.55 -6.39 -10.92
C ASN A 133 13.32 -6.33 -11.84
N ARG A 134 13.10 -5.18 -12.52
CA ARG A 134 11.97 -5.05 -13.44
C ARG A 134 12.06 -6.03 -14.60
N GLN A 135 10.92 -6.40 -15.16
CA GLN A 135 10.88 -7.27 -16.35
C GLN A 135 11.74 -6.68 -17.48
N VAL A 136 12.54 -7.53 -18.11
CA VAL A 136 13.40 -7.12 -19.24
C VAL A 136 12.57 -6.74 -20.47
N GLY A 137 11.33 -7.22 -20.55
CA GLY A 137 10.47 -7.03 -21.71
C GLY A 137 10.88 -7.93 -22.88
N VAL A 138 10.99 -7.35 -24.07
CA VAL A 138 11.38 -8.11 -25.26
C VAL A 138 12.89 -8.31 -25.29
N LYS A 139 13.33 -9.55 -25.52
CA LYS A 139 14.75 -9.85 -25.74
C LYS A 139 15.20 -9.33 -27.10
N HIS A 140 16.33 -8.61 -27.11
CA HIS A 140 16.96 -8.22 -28.38
C HIS A 140 17.53 -9.45 -29.09
N GLY A 141 17.20 -9.64 -30.35
CA GLY A 141 17.66 -10.74 -31.18
C GLY A 141 16.71 -11.03 -32.35
N LEU A 142 17.23 -11.74 -33.37
CA LEU A 142 16.43 -12.21 -34.49
C LEU A 142 15.94 -13.62 -34.18
N ASP A 143 14.78 -13.71 -33.54
CA ASP A 143 14.03 -14.97 -33.39
C ASP A 143 12.70 -14.82 -34.14
N ALA A 144 12.62 -15.42 -35.32
CA ALA A 144 11.42 -15.35 -36.17
C ALA A 144 10.17 -16.03 -35.54
N ASN A 145 10.38 -16.84 -34.51
CA ASN A 145 9.30 -17.55 -33.79
C ASN A 145 8.94 -16.91 -32.46
N ALA A 146 9.64 -15.86 -32.03
CA ALA A 146 9.33 -15.16 -30.80
C ALA A 146 8.02 -14.39 -30.95
N LEU A 147 7.12 -14.58 -29.99
CA LEU A 147 5.89 -13.78 -29.91
C LEU A 147 6.25 -12.34 -29.62
N THR A 148 5.61 -11.42 -30.30
CA THR A 148 5.64 -9.99 -29.94
C THR A 148 5.01 -9.80 -28.57
N TRP A 149 5.31 -8.68 -27.91
CA TRP A 149 4.68 -8.32 -26.63
C TRP A 149 3.16 -8.33 -26.71
N LYS A 150 2.61 -7.84 -27.80
CA LYS A 150 1.17 -7.82 -28.05
C LYS A 150 0.58 -9.24 -28.19
N GLU A 151 1.22 -10.11 -28.93
CA GLU A 151 0.77 -11.50 -29.10
C GLU A 151 0.85 -12.29 -27.78
N GLN A 152 1.85 -12.01 -26.94
CA GLN A 152 1.91 -12.59 -25.59
C GLN A 152 0.72 -12.14 -24.72
N GLN A 153 0.36 -10.85 -24.76
CA GLN A 153 -0.82 -10.34 -24.04
C GLN A 153 -2.13 -10.89 -24.58
N GLU A 154 -2.28 -11.01 -25.88
CA GLU A 154 -3.46 -11.57 -26.51
C GLU A 154 -3.62 -13.04 -26.14
N LYS A 155 -2.53 -13.80 -26.12
CA LYS A 155 -2.50 -15.19 -25.65
C LYS A 155 -2.92 -15.28 -24.17
N GLU A 156 -2.29 -14.49 -23.30
CA GLU A 156 -2.65 -14.45 -21.87
C GLU A 156 -4.14 -14.15 -21.65
N ARG A 157 -4.70 -13.19 -22.41
CA ARG A 157 -6.14 -12.87 -22.34
C ARG A 157 -7.04 -13.96 -22.89
N ALA A 158 -6.58 -14.72 -23.86
CA ALA A 158 -7.35 -15.85 -24.43
C ALA A 158 -7.32 -17.08 -23.51
N GLU A 159 -6.32 -17.24 -22.69
CA GLU A 159 -6.17 -18.38 -21.78
C GLU A 159 -6.74 -18.12 -20.40
N GLN A 160 -6.49 -16.93 -19.84
CA GLN A 160 -6.89 -16.59 -18.47
C GLN A 160 -8.42 -16.45 -18.32
N GLY A 161 -8.99 -17.23 -17.42
CA GLY A 161 -10.43 -17.33 -17.21
C GLY A 161 -11.15 -18.32 -18.11
N TYR A 162 -10.45 -18.95 -19.05
CA TYR A 162 -10.97 -19.98 -19.94
C TYR A 162 -10.26 -21.33 -19.73
N THR A 163 -8.99 -21.40 -20.04
CA THR A 163 -8.15 -22.59 -19.87
C THR A 163 -7.28 -22.50 -18.62
N GLU A 164 -6.92 -21.29 -18.22
CA GLU A 164 -6.14 -21.01 -17.01
C GLU A 164 -7.00 -20.25 -16.00
N GLN A 165 -7.02 -20.71 -14.75
CA GLN A 165 -7.76 -20.02 -13.68
C GLN A 165 -7.01 -18.77 -13.23
N PRO A 166 -7.69 -17.60 -13.09
CA PRO A 166 -7.10 -16.45 -12.44
C PRO A 166 -6.93 -16.75 -10.93
N TYR A 167 -5.89 -16.18 -10.34
CA TYR A 167 -5.73 -16.24 -8.88
C TYR A 167 -6.73 -15.32 -8.17
N VAL A 168 -7.06 -14.18 -8.79
CA VAL A 168 -8.00 -13.17 -8.26
C VAL A 168 -9.03 -12.81 -9.31
N VAL A 169 -10.31 -12.75 -8.89
CA VAL A 169 -11.40 -12.13 -9.66
C VAL A 169 -11.85 -10.87 -8.95
N ILE A 170 -11.73 -9.72 -9.62
CA ILE A 170 -12.14 -8.42 -9.10
C ILE A 170 -13.54 -8.11 -9.62
N ILE A 171 -14.51 -7.98 -8.74
CA ILE A 171 -15.89 -7.63 -9.08
C ILE A 171 -16.06 -6.12 -9.03
N GLY A 172 -16.29 -5.53 -10.21
CA GLY A 172 -16.46 -4.10 -10.41
C GLY A 172 -15.20 -3.41 -10.94
N GLY A 173 -15.29 -2.89 -12.17
CA GLY A 173 -14.23 -2.22 -12.91
C GLY A 173 -14.24 -0.69 -12.76
N GLY A 174 -14.66 -0.16 -11.61
CA GLY A 174 -14.47 1.25 -11.25
C GLY A 174 -13.01 1.55 -10.85
N GLN A 175 -12.74 2.80 -10.40
CA GLN A 175 -11.39 3.21 -10.02
C GLN A 175 -10.72 2.27 -9.00
N GLY A 176 -11.46 1.77 -8.01
CA GLY A 176 -10.93 0.84 -6.99
C GLY A 176 -10.50 -0.49 -7.60
N GLY A 177 -11.36 -1.10 -8.44
CA GLY A 177 -11.04 -2.36 -9.11
C GLY A 177 -9.89 -2.23 -10.11
N ILE A 178 -9.85 -1.12 -10.84
CA ILE A 178 -8.75 -0.79 -11.76
C ILE A 178 -7.43 -0.61 -11.00
N ALA A 179 -7.44 0.13 -9.88
CA ALA A 179 -6.25 0.34 -9.06
C ALA A 179 -5.73 -0.98 -8.46
N LEU A 180 -6.63 -1.82 -7.93
CA LEU A 180 -6.29 -3.15 -7.42
C LEU A 180 -5.73 -4.04 -8.53
N GLY A 181 -6.37 -4.07 -9.71
CA GLY A 181 -5.91 -4.85 -10.85
C GLY A 181 -4.51 -4.44 -11.32
N ALA A 182 -4.23 -3.12 -11.35
CA ALA A 182 -2.90 -2.62 -11.68
C ALA A 182 -1.85 -3.07 -10.66
N ARG A 183 -2.17 -3.02 -9.36
CA ARG A 183 -1.25 -3.47 -8.32
C ARG A 183 -0.99 -4.97 -8.42
N LEU A 184 -2.01 -5.78 -8.62
CA LEU A 184 -1.87 -7.23 -8.81
C LEU A 184 -1.04 -7.56 -10.06
N ARG A 185 -1.26 -6.82 -11.17
CA ARG A 185 -0.47 -6.98 -12.40
C ARG A 185 1.02 -6.75 -12.16
N GLN A 186 1.38 -5.67 -11.46
CA GLN A 186 2.78 -5.36 -11.14
C GLN A 186 3.41 -6.40 -10.19
N LEU A 187 2.62 -6.99 -9.31
CA LEU A 187 3.04 -8.10 -8.44
C LEU A 187 3.07 -9.46 -9.14
N GLY A 188 2.74 -9.54 -10.44
CA GLY A 188 2.70 -10.80 -11.18
C GLY A 188 1.56 -11.74 -10.76
N VAL A 189 0.51 -11.22 -10.10
CA VAL A 189 -0.65 -12.00 -9.67
C VAL A 189 -1.70 -12.03 -10.78
N PRO A 190 -2.03 -13.20 -11.37
CA PRO A 190 -3.03 -13.32 -12.43
C PRO A 190 -4.42 -12.89 -11.93
N ALA A 191 -4.97 -11.83 -12.51
CA ALA A 191 -6.25 -11.27 -12.10
C ALA A 191 -7.12 -10.88 -13.29
N ILE A 192 -8.44 -11.06 -13.12
CA ILE A 192 -9.45 -10.61 -14.09
C ILE A 192 -10.36 -9.59 -13.39
N ILE A 193 -10.66 -8.48 -14.09
CA ILE A 193 -11.61 -7.47 -13.63
C ILE A 193 -12.93 -7.67 -14.38
N LEU A 194 -14.02 -7.93 -13.66
CA LEU A 194 -15.35 -8.05 -14.23
C LEU A 194 -16.10 -6.71 -14.10
N GLU A 195 -16.55 -6.16 -15.23
CA GLU A 195 -17.29 -4.90 -15.28
C GLU A 195 -18.59 -5.07 -16.10
N ARG A 196 -19.71 -4.67 -15.50
CA ARG A 196 -21.04 -4.74 -16.14
C ARG A 196 -21.23 -3.75 -17.28
N ASN A 197 -20.53 -2.61 -17.24
CA ASN A 197 -20.63 -1.60 -18.28
C ASN A 197 -19.88 -2.01 -19.55
N GLU A 198 -20.10 -1.28 -20.63
CA GLU A 198 -19.52 -1.55 -21.95
C GLU A 198 -18.06 -1.11 -22.06
N ARG A 199 -17.68 -0.09 -21.29
CA ARG A 199 -16.34 0.52 -21.35
C ARG A 199 -15.81 0.80 -19.94
N ALA A 200 -14.52 0.68 -19.76
CA ALA A 200 -13.86 1.18 -18.57
C ALA A 200 -14.13 2.69 -18.42
N GLY A 201 -14.38 3.15 -17.21
CA GLY A 201 -14.72 4.54 -16.92
C GLY A 201 -16.21 4.89 -17.08
N ASP A 202 -17.06 3.99 -17.59
CA ASP A 202 -18.50 4.25 -17.69
C ASP A 202 -19.18 4.41 -16.34
N SER A 203 -18.61 3.88 -15.28
CA SER A 203 -19.03 4.15 -13.91
C SER A 203 -19.00 5.65 -13.56
N TRP A 204 -18.18 6.44 -14.23
CA TRP A 204 -18.11 7.89 -14.14
C TRP A 204 -18.99 8.57 -15.20
N ARG A 205 -18.84 8.19 -16.49
CA ARG A 205 -19.57 8.81 -17.60
C ARG A 205 -21.07 8.76 -17.43
N LYS A 206 -21.62 7.65 -16.91
CA LYS A 206 -23.06 7.43 -16.72
C LYS A 206 -23.66 8.09 -15.45
N ARG A 207 -22.87 8.89 -14.73
CA ARG A 207 -23.35 9.66 -13.56
C ARG A 207 -23.97 10.99 -13.99
N TYR A 208 -24.48 11.77 -13.03
CA TYR A 208 -25.11 13.06 -13.29
C TYR A 208 -24.15 14.05 -13.96
N LYS A 209 -24.72 15.00 -14.73
CA LYS A 209 -23.95 15.86 -15.65
C LYS A 209 -22.86 16.70 -14.96
N SER A 210 -23.15 17.22 -13.78
CA SER A 210 -22.23 18.11 -13.05
C SER A 210 -21.21 17.36 -12.17
N LEU A 211 -21.12 16.03 -12.25
CA LEU A 211 -20.14 15.29 -11.47
C LEU A 211 -18.71 15.68 -11.86
N CYS A 212 -17.92 15.98 -10.87
CA CYS A 212 -16.47 16.15 -10.96
C CYS A 212 -15.81 15.49 -9.74
N LEU A 213 -14.48 15.46 -9.68
CA LEU A 213 -13.77 15.14 -8.45
C LEU A 213 -14.20 16.12 -7.35
N HIS A 214 -14.45 15.62 -6.16
CA HIS A 214 -14.81 16.44 -5.00
C HIS A 214 -13.58 16.96 -4.28
N ASP A 215 -12.50 16.21 -4.32
CA ASP A 215 -11.19 16.62 -3.81
C ASP A 215 -10.32 17.20 -4.95
N PRO A 216 -9.34 18.04 -4.64
CA PRO A 216 -8.38 18.52 -5.62
C PRO A 216 -7.64 17.35 -6.29
N VAL A 217 -7.51 17.42 -7.62
CA VAL A 217 -6.99 16.35 -8.49
C VAL A 217 -5.66 15.75 -8.04
N TRP A 218 -4.83 16.50 -7.34
CA TRP A 218 -3.52 16.02 -6.85
C TRP A 218 -3.60 15.09 -5.64
N TYR A 219 -4.80 14.85 -5.07
CA TYR A 219 -5.00 13.84 -4.02
C TYR A 219 -5.53 12.50 -4.55
N ASP A 220 -6.07 12.48 -5.78
CA ASP A 220 -6.88 11.37 -6.29
C ASP A 220 -6.15 10.47 -7.31
N HIS A 221 -4.83 10.48 -7.30
CA HIS A 221 -4.03 9.69 -8.25
C HIS A 221 -4.28 8.19 -8.11
N LEU A 222 -4.31 7.51 -9.27
CA LEU A 222 -4.21 6.05 -9.32
C LEU A 222 -2.74 5.61 -9.12
N PRO A 223 -2.49 4.38 -8.67
CA PRO A 223 -1.14 3.83 -8.59
C PRO A 223 -0.40 3.95 -9.93
N TYR A 224 0.91 4.17 -9.91
CA TYR A 224 1.85 4.20 -11.05
C TYR A 224 1.72 5.37 -12.03
N LEU A 225 0.52 5.85 -12.34
CA LEU A 225 0.28 6.93 -13.29
C LEU A 225 -0.47 8.08 -12.61
N PRO A 226 0.23 9.14 -12.19
CA PRO A 226 -0.42 10.32 -11.64
C PRO A 226 -1.20 11.07 -12.73
N PHE A 227 -2.24 11.78 -12.34
CA PHE A 227 -2.92 12.71 -13.24
C PHE A 227 -1.95 13.80 -13.70
N PRO A 228 -2.09 14.28 -14.95
CA PRO A 228 -1.27 15.38 -15.47
C PRO A 228 -1.39 16.64 -14.59
N SER A 229 -0.27 17.31 -14.34
CA SER A 229 -0.20 18.49 -13.45
C SER A 229 -1.02 19.70 -13.95
N ASN A 230 -1.39 19.72 -15.23
CA ASN A 230 -2.20 20.77 -15.86
C ASN A 230 -3.71 20.47 -15.89
N TRP A 231 -4.16 19.43 -15.20
CA TRP A 231 -5.57 19.12 -15.14
C TRP A 231 -6.34 20.10 -14.24
N PRO A 232 -7.65 20.32 -14.51
CA PRO A 232 -8.50 21.13 -13.64
C PRO A 232 -8.49 20.61 -12.21
N VAL A 233 -8.51 21.53 -11.24
CA VAL A 233 -8.52 21.19 -9.81
C VAL A 233 -9.64 20.18 -9.48
N PHE A 234 -10.84 20.46 -9.97
CA PHE A 234 -12.00 19.57 -9.88
C PHE A 234 -12.29 18.98 -11.26
N THR A 235 -11.63 17.89 -11.57
CA THR A 235 -11.69 17.26 -12.90
C THR A 235 -13.08 16.72 -13.21
N PRO A 236 -13.68 17.06 -14.40
CA PRO A 236 -15.00 16.57 -14.78
C PRO A 236 -15.05 15.07 -15.00
N LYS A 237 -16.22 14.46 -14.76
CA LYS A 237 -16.46 13.02 -14.82
C LYS A 237 -16.03 12.35 -16.13
N ASP A 238 -16.28 12.99 -17.26
CA ASP A 238 -15.97 12.39 -18.57
C ASP A 238 -14.47 12.29 -18.79
N LYS A 239 -13.72 13.30 -18.33
CA LYS A 239 -12.25 13.31 -18.37
C LYS A 239 -11.67 12.20 -17.47
N ILE A 240 -12.26 11.96 -16.28
CA ILE A 240 -11.91 10.82 -15.42
C ILE A 240 -12.25 9.49 -16.11
N GLY A 241 -13.42 9.40 -16.75
CA GLY A 241 -13.82 8.20 -17.49
C GLY A 241 -12.84 7.84 -18.60
N ASP A 242 -12.38 8.84 -19.38
CA ASP A 242 -11.40 8.65 -20.45
C ASP A 242 -10.02 8.26 -19.90
N TRP A 243 -9.61 8.85 -18.76
CA TRP A 243 -8.39 8.46 -18.08
C TRP A 243 -8.43 6.99 -17.61
N LEU A 244 -9.52 6.55 -16.98
CA LEU A 244 -9.67 5.17 -16.54
C LEU A 244 -9.62 4.19 -17.71
N GLU A 245 -10.22 4.54 -18.85
CA GLU A 245 -10.14 3.71 -20.06
C GLU A 245 -8.72 3.63 -20.63
N MET A 246 -8.02 4.75 -20.72
CA MET A 246 -6.62 4.80 -21.11
C MET A 246 -5.75 3.99 -20.12
N TYR A 247 -5.98 4.18 -18.83
CA TYR A 247 -5.22 3.52 -17.76
C TYR A 247 -5.32 1.99 -17.85
N THR A 248 -6.51 1.42 -18.07
CA THR A 248 -6.68 -0.03 -18.24
C THR A 248 -5.85 -0.58 -19.41
N LYS A 249 -5.74 0.19 -20.50
CA LYS A 249 -4.96 -0.20 -21.68
C LYS A 249 -3.46 -0.10 -21.43
N VAL A 250 -3.00 1.00 -20.85
CA VAL A 250 -1.58 1.26 -20.59
C VAL A 250 -1.02 0.30 -19.51
N MET A 251 -1.82 0.02 -18.48
CA MET A 251 -1.47 -0.94 -17.43
C MET A 251 -1.74 -2.41 -17.83
N GLU A 252 -2.19 -2.65 -19.08
CA GLU A 252 -2.37 -3.98 -19.67
C GLU A 252 -3.29 -4.90 -18.87
N LEU A 253 -4.35 -4.32 -18.27
CA LEU A 253 -5.24 -5.06 -17.39
C LEU A 253 -6.14 -6.03 -18.17
N ASN A 254 -6.36 -7.23 -17.62
CA ASN A 254 -7.36 -8.16 -18.12
C ASN A 254 -8.73 -7.70 -17.63
N TYR A 255 -9.41 -6.92 -18.46
CA TYR A 255 -10.63 -6.19 -18.12
C TYR A 255 -11.80 -6.66 -18.99
N TRP A 256 -12.74 -7.36 -18.38
CA TRP A 256 -13.91 -7.94 -19.05
C TRP A 256 -15.11 -7.03 -18.89
N THR A 257 -15.51 -6.41 -19.99
CA THR A 257 -16.73 -5.58 -20.06
C THR A 257 -17.98 -6.43 -20.25
N ARG A 258 -19.15 -5.85 -19.98
CA ARG A 258 -20.47 -6.52 -20.11
C ARG A 258 -20.57 -7.83 -19.31
N SER A 259 -19.82 -7.92 -18.25
CA SER A 259 -19.72 -9.10 -17.38
C SER A 259 -20.33 -8.77 -16.01
N SER A 260 -21.47 -9.39 -15.72
CA SER A 260 -22.17 -9.27 -14.42
C SER A 260 -22.03 -10.56 -13.63
N VAL A 261 -21.93 -10.43 -12.32
CA VAL A 261 -21.93 -11.53 -11.35
C VAL A 261 -23.24 -11.48 -10.60
#